data_8d0915e98d53b422d527475dae189903
#
_entry.id   8d0915e98d53b422d527475dae189903
#
_cell.length_a   1.000
_cell.length_b   1.000
_cell.length_c   1.000
_cell.angle_alpha   90.00
_cell.angle_beta   90.00
_cell.angle_gamma   90.00
#
_symmetry.space_group_name_H-M   'P 1'
#
loop_
_entity.id
_entity.type
_entity.pdbx_description
1 polymer ?
#
loop_
_entity_poly.entity_id
_entity_poly.type
_entity_poly.pdbx_seq_one_letter_code
_entity_poly.pdbx_strand_id
1 'polypeptide(L)'
;APAGPAHTIPPMEKVRISKLMSERGLCSRREADSYIERGWVRVDGEVVSELGARAFPNQVITLERAAQARQTSRVTILINKPVGYVSGQAEKGYTPAVALIDARSRFAGDRSPQRFERGHLDGLAVAGRLDIDSQGLLVLTQDGRVAKLLIGDETRVEKEYLVRVEQLQPGPPPEHQLQRLRHGLELDGQ
;
A
#
# COMPACT_ATOMS: atom_id res chain seq x y z
N ALA A 1 -33.58 40.54 26.96
CA ALA A 1 -32.92 39.23 26.86
C ALA A 1 -31.58 39.43 26.14
N PRO A 2 -30.44 39.01 26.68
CA PRO A 2 -29.15 39.11 25.99
C PRO A 2 -29.09 38.09 24.82
N ALA A 3 -28.70 38.55 23.65
CA ALA A 3 -28.40 37.68 22.52
C ALA A 3 -27.22 36.77 22.84
N GLY A 4 -27.43 35.49 22.68
CA GLY A 4 -26.36 34.48 22.87
C GLY A 4 -25.20 34.68 21.88
N PRO A 5 -23.99 34.18 22.20
CA PRO A 5 -22.84 34.38 21.37
C PRO A 5 -23.05 33.73 19.99
N ALA A 6 -22.86 34.53 18.93
CA ALA A 6 -22.87 34.04 17.58
C ALA A 6 -21.76 32.98 17.43
N HIS A 7 -22.14 31.75 17.11
CA HIS A 7 -21.20 30.69 16.74
C HIS A 7 -20.57 31.07 15.40
N THR A 8 -19.41 31.68 15.48
CA THR A 8 -18.57 31.93 14.31
C THR A 8 -18.04 30.57 13.84
N ILE A 9 -18.58 30.03 12.75
CA ILE A 9 -18.03 28.85 12.08
C ILE A 9 -16.64 29.26 11.58
N PRO A 10 -15.57 28.56 11.98
CA PRO A 10 -14.23 28.89 11.52
C PRO A 10 -14.18 28.81 9.98
N PRO A 11 -13.48 29.72 9.30
CA PRO A 11 -13.38 29.69 7.86
C PRO A 11 -12.77 28.34 7.40
N MET A 12 -13.47 27.64 6.49
CA MET A 12 -12.96 26.40 5.91
C MET A 12 -11.68 26.71 5.14
N GLU A 13 -10.59 26.04 5.52
CA GLU A 13 -9.33 26.17 4.83
C GLU A 13 -9.27 25.25 3.60
N LYS A 14 -8.62 25.75 2.54
CA LYS A 14 -8.36 24.94 1.35
C LYS A 14 -7.30 23.89 1.64
N VAL A 15 -7.55 22.66 1.25
CA VAL A 15 -6.69 21.49 1.42
C VAL A 15 -6.20 21.04 0.05
N ARG A 16 -5.02 20.44 -0.04
CA ARG A 16 -4.51 19.86 -1.29
C ARG A 16 -5.52 18.85 -1.86
N ILE A 17 -5.82 18.95 -3.14
CA ILE A 17 -6.78 18.07 -3.82
C ILE A 17 -6.36 16.62 -3.71
N SER A 18 -5.07 16.30 -3.88
CA SER A 18 -4.55 14.92 -3.72
C SER A 18 -4.77 14.36 -2.31
N LYS A 19 -4.72 15.21 -1.28
CA LYS A 19 -5.07 14.80 0.09
C LYS A 19 -6.56 14.50 0.22
N LEU A 20 -7.43 15.39 -0.26
CA LEU A 20 -8.88 15.19 -0.23
C LEU A 20 -9.30 13.93 -1.00
N MET A 21 -8.71 13.67 -2.16
CA MET A 21 -8.97 12.47 -2.95
C MET A 21 -8.59 11.19 -2.18
N SER A 22 -7.45 11.20 -1.51
CA SER A 22 -6.99 10.06 -0.70
C SER A 22 -7.87 9.84 0.54
N GLU A 23 -8.25 10.90 1.24
CA GLU A 23 -9.15 10.83 2.41
C GLU A 23 -10.54 10.34 2.05
N ARG A 24 -11.04 10.68 0.85
CA ARG A 24 -12.31 10.19 0.31
C ARG A 24 -12.22 8.79 -0.31
N GLY A 25 -11.07 8.15 -0.26
CA GLY A 25 -10.88 6.79 -0.81
C GLY A 25 -10.91 6.71 -2.34
N LEU A 26 -10.81 7.83 -3.06
CA LEU A 26 -10.84 7.83 -4.52
C LEU A 26 -9.59 7.19 -5.13
N CYS A 27 -8.41 7.49 -4.57
CA CYS A 27 -7.13 6.93 -4.98
C CYS A 27 -6.06 7.24 -3.93
N SER A 28 -4.82 6.75 -4.09
CA SER A 28 -3.69 7.19 -3.26
C SER A 28 -3.25 8.61 -3.62
N ARG A 29 -2.51 9.30 -2.74
CA ARG A 29 -1.99 10.66 -3.01
C ARG A 29 -1.13 10.74 -4.27
N ARG A 30 -0.22 9.77 -4.47
CA ARG A 30 0.66 9.72 -5.65
C ARG A 30 -0.13 9.59 -6.95
N GLU A 31 -1.18 8.79 -6.91
CA GLU A 31 -2.06 8.64 -8.07
C GLU A 31 -2.90 9.88 -8.33
N ALA A 32 -3.40 10.51 -7.27
CA ALA A 32 -4.11 11.78 -7.38
C ALA A 32 -3.24 12.85 -8.07
N ASP A 33 -1.98 12.98 -7.68
CA ASP A 33 -1.06 13.90 -8.33
C ASP A 33 -0.87 13.55 -9.82
N SER A 34 -0.69 12.26 -10.16
CA SER A 34 -0.62 11.82 -11.58
C SER A 34 -1.90 12.06 -12.36
N TYR A 35 -3.08 11.94 -11.74
CA TYR A 35 -4.36 12.22 -12.41
C TYR A 35 -4.58 13.72 -12.60
N ILE A 36 -4.15 14.54 -11.65
CA ILE A 36 -4.18 16.01 -11.75
C ILE A 36 -3.31 16.46 -12.92
N GLU A 37 -2.05 16.01 -13.01
CA GLU A 37 -1.14 16.34 -14.12
C GLU A 37 -1.73 16.00 -15.50
N ARG A 38 -2.51 14.93 -15.59
CA ARG A 38 -3.16 14.49 -16.83
C ARG A 38 -4.47 15.22 -17.12
N GLY A 39 -4.92 16.10 -16.24
CA GLY A 39 -6.22 16.77 -16.37
C GLY A 39 -7.41 15.83 -16.18
N TRP A 40 -7.26 14.73 -15.48
CA TRP A 40 -8.30 13.73 -15.24
C TRP A 40 -9.11 13.98 -13.96
N VAL A 41 -8.89 15.10 -13.31
CA VAL A 41 -9.59 15.51 -12.08
C VAL A 41 -10.40 16.76 -12.33
N ARG A 42 -11.65 16.74 -11.87
CA ARG A 42 -12.52 17.94 -11.87
C ARG A 42 -12.92 18.29 -10.45
N VAL A 43 -12.94 19.57 -10.17
CA VAL A 43 -13.47 20.14 -8.92
C VAL A 43 -14.65 21.02 -9.29
N ASP A 44 -15.83 20.67 -8.79
CA ASP A 44 -17.12 21.31 -9.16
C ASP A 44 -17.34 21.43 -10.69
N GLY A 45 -16.87 20.41 -11.43
CA GLY A 45 -16.98 20.36 -12.90
C GLY A 45 -15.81 20.97 -13.66
N GLU A 46 -14.97 21.78 -13.04
CA GLU A 46 -13.80 22.41 -13.67
C GLU A 46 -12.57 21.52 -13.60
N VAL A 47 -11.86 21.38 -14.73
CA VAL A 47 -10.63 20.60 -14.82
C VAL A 47 -9.52 21.24 -14.02
N VAL A 48 -8.84 20.43 -13.21
CA VAL A 48 -7.66 20.85 -12.47
C VAL A 48 -6.46 20.03 -12.94
N SER A 49 -5.39 20.73 -13.40
CA SER A 49 -4.18 20.11 -13.92
C SER A 49 -2.90 20.63 -13.22
N GLU A 50 -3.01 21.52 -12.27
CA GLU A 50 -1.88 22.10 -11.55
C GLU A 50 -1.56 21.24 -10.31
N LEU A 51 -0.31 20.75 -10.21
CA LEU A 51 0.18 20.03 -9.02
C LEU A 51 0.17 20.96 -7.80
N GLY A 52 -0.29 20.41 -6.69
CA GLY A 52 -0.41 21.16 -5.43
C GLY A 52 -1.67 22.01 -5.33
N ALA A 53 -2.53 22.03 -6.35
CA ALA A 53 -3.82 22.71 -6.33
C ALA A 53 -4.64 22.34 -5.08
N ARG A 54 -5.40 23.30 -4.58
CA ARG A 54 -6.17 23.19 -3.34
C ARG A 54 -7.64 23.43 -3.58
N ALA A 55 -8.48 22.73 -2.85
CA ALA A 55 -9.93 22.88 -2.88
C ALA A 55 -10.49 22.95 -1.45
N PHE A 56 -11.69 23.45 -1.30
CA PHE A 56 -12.40 23.37 -0.04
C PHE A 56 -12.91 21.94 0.19
N PRO A 57 -12.93 21.47 1.46
CA PRO A 57 -13.40 20.12 1.78
C PRO A 57 -14.83 19.79 1.36
N ASN A 58 -15.68 20.78 1.12
CA ASN A 58 -17.07 20.60 0.68
C ASN A 58 -17.23 20.58 -0.84
N GLN A 59 -16.19 20.88 -1.62
CA GLN A 59 -16.25 20.84 -3.10
C GLN A 59 -16.33 19.41 -3.62
N VAL A 60 -17.02 19.22 -4.73
CA VAL A 60 -17.18 17.92 -5.39
C VAL A 60 -15.97 17.63 -6.25
N ILE A 61 -15.28 16.51 -5.96
CA ILE A 61 -14.14 16.05 -6.76
C ILE A 61 -14.59 14.82 -7.56
N THR A 62 -14.42 14.86 -8.86
CA THR A 62 -14.75 13.77 -9.78
C THR A 62 -13.56 13.38 -10.63
N LEU A 63 -13.51 12.09 -11.02
CA LEU A 63 -12.49 11.53 -11.90
C LEU A 63 -13.06 11.33 -13.31
N GLU A 64 -12.27 11.64 -14.32
CA GLU A 64 -12.56 11.29 -15.70
C GLU A 64 -12.61 9.77 -15.90
N ARG A 65 -13.32 9.33 -16.95
CA ARG A 65 -13.47 7.90 -17.28
C ARG A 65 -12.15 7.17 -17.40
N ALA A 66 -11.12 7.82 -17.94
CA ALA A 66 -9.79 7.24 -18.06
C ALA A 66 -9.17 6.91 -16.69
N ALA A 67 -9.31 7.80 -15.70
CA ALA A 67 -8.87 7.55 -14.34
C ALA A 67 -9.69 6.44 -13.67
N GLN A 68 -11.02 6.43 -13.88
CA GLN A 68 -11.89 5.39 -13.35
C GLN A 68 -11.55 4.02 -13.93
N ALA A 69 -11.35 3.91 -15.26
CA ALA A 69 -10.94 2.68 -15.92
C ALA A 69 -9.61 2.15 -15.35
N ARG A 70 -8.63 3.05 -15.14
CA ARG A 70 -7.36 2.69 -14.52
C ARG A 70 -7.51 2.22 -13.08
N GLN A 71 -8.46 2.76 -12.32
CA GLN A 71 -8.76 2.29 -10.96
C GLN A 71 -9.35 0.88 -10.96
N THR A 72 -10.24 0.57 -11.90
CA THR A 72 -10.92 -0.73 -11.98
C THR A 72 -10.05 -1.85 -12.55
N SER A 73 -9.04 -1.52 -13.37
CA SER A 73 -8.12 -2.49 -13.96
C SER A 73 -6.95 -2.89 -13.06
N ARG A 74 -6.83 -2.31 -11.88
CA ARG A 74 -5.73 -2.60 -10.96
C ARG A 74 -5.79 -4.01 -10.43
N VAL A 75 -4.60 -4.56 -10.22
CA VAL A 75 -4.44 -5.88 -9.63
C VAL A 75 -3.70 -5.83 -8.31
N THR A 76 -4.03 -6.78 -7.46
CA THR A 76 -3.24 -7.18 -6.30
C THR A 76 -2.86 -8.64 -6.51
N ILE A 77 -1.57 -8.93 -6.48
CA ILE A 77 -1.01 -10.24 -6.75
C ILE A 77 -0.35 -10.75 -5.48
N LEU A 78 -0.72 -11.97 -5.09
CA LEU A 78 -0.13 -12.67 -3.97
C LEU A 78 0.83 -13.73 -4.52
N ILE A 79 2.06 -13.73 -4.02
CA ILE A 79 3.03 -14.74 -4.40
C ILE A 79 3.57 -15.45 -3.16
N ASN A 80 3.90 -16.72 -3.29
CA ASN A 80 4.74 -17.42 -2.33
C ASN A 80 6.20 -17.18 -2.74
N LYS A 81 6.81 -16.11 -2.20
CA LYS A 81 8.18 -15.74 -2.53
C LYS A 81 9.14 -16.84 -2.07
N PRO A 82 9.93 -17.44 -2.95
CA PRO A 82 10.99 -18.35 -2.54
C PRO A 82 12.20 -17.60 -1.96
N VAL A 83 13.11 -18.31 -1.32
CA VAL A 83 14.43 -17.79 -0.93
C VAL A 83 15.23 -17.37 -2.16
N GLY A 84 16.18 -16.46 -1.98
CA GLY A 84 17.07 -16.00 -3.05
C GLY A 84 16.54 -14.84 -3.90
N TYR A 85 15.33 -14.36 -3.63
CA TYR A 85 14.73 -13.20 -4.30
C TYR A 85 14.57 -12.04 -3.35
N VAL A 86 14.89 -10.82 -3.81
CA VAL A 86 14.57 -9.59 -3.07
C VAL A 86 13.10 -9.23 -3.24
N SER A 87 12.48 -8.68 -2.21
CA SER A 87 11.06 -8.31 -2.27
C SER A 87 10.78 -7.14 -3.23
N GLY A 88 11.63 -6.14 -3.25
CA GLY A 88 11.47 -4.92 -4.04
C GLY A 88 12.39 -4.83 -5.25
N GLN A 89 13.09 -3.70 -5.37
CA GLN A 89 14.02 -3.48 -6.49
C GLN A 89 15.24 -4.40 -6.41
N ALA A 90 15.82 -4.71 -7.58
CA ALA A 90 17.04 -5.51 -7.65
C ALA A 90 18.16 -4.90 -6.78
N GLU A 91 18.77 -5.72 -5.95
CA GLU A 91 19.82 -5.32 -5.02
C GLU A 91 20.94 -6.37 -5.01
N LYS A 92 22.19 -5.92 -5.05
CA LYS A 92 23.37 -6.79 -4.91
C LYS A 92 23.39 -8.03 -5.82
N GLY A 93 22.86 -7.93 -7.03
CA GLY A 93 22.79 -9.03 -7.99
C GLY A 93 21.64 -10.02 -7.75
N TYR A 94 20.78 -9.80 -6.79
CA TYR A 94 19.57 -10.60 -6.59
C TYR A 94 18.44 -10.17 -7.49
N THR A 95 17.66 -11.14 -7.96
CA THR A 95 16.49 -10.90 -8.80
C THR A 95 15.29 -10.45 -7.94
N PRO A 96 14.55 -9.41 -8.34
CA PRO A 96 13.37 -9.00 -7.62
C PRO A 96 12.21 -10.00 -7.79
N ALA A 97 11.41 -10.15 -6.73
CA ALA A 97 10.30 -11.11 -6.70
C ALA A 97 9.25 -10.89 -7.78
N VAL A 98 9.09 -9.66 -8.28
CA VAL A 98 8.20 -9.35 -9.40
C VAL A 98 8.53 -10.14 -10.67
N ALA A 99 9.79 -10.55 -10.86
CA ALA A 99 10.20 -11.38 -12.00
C ALA A 99 9.59 -12.80 -11.99
N LEU A 100 9.04 -13.24 -10.87
CA LEU A 100 8.32 -14.52 -10.74
C LEU A 100 6.90 -14.47 -11.32
N ILE A 101 6.40 -13.28 -11.66
CA ILE A 101 5.02 -13.09 -12.08
C ILE A 101 4.92 -13.11 -13.59
N ASP A 102 4.32 -14.18 -14.13
CA ASP A 102 3.99 -14.33 -15.53
C ASP A 102 2.68 -15.13 -15.72
N ALA A 103 2.29 -15.34 -16.97
CA ALA A 103 1.06 -16.09 -17.29
C ALA A 103 1.10 -17.57 -16.84
N ARG A 104 2.29 -18.15 -16.63
CA ARG A 104 2.48 -19.57 -16.29
C ARG A 104 2.53 -19.76 -14.79
N SER A 105 2.94 -18.74 -14.03
CA SER A 105 3.08 -18.78 -12.58
C SER A 105 1.75 -18.67 -11.83
N ARG A 106 0.63 -18.52 -12.55
CA ARG A 106 -0.69 -18.44 -11.94
C ARG A 106 -1.04 -19.72 -11.21
N PHE A 107 -1.47 -19.60 -9.96
CA PHE A 107 -1.96 -20.72 -9.17
C PHE A 107 -3.21 -21.35 -9.81
N ALA A 108 -3.24 -22.68 -9.97
CA ALA A 108 -4.34 -23.39 -10.62
C ALA A 108 -5.70 -23.22 -9.92
N GLY A 109 -5.69 -22.99 -8.60
CA GLY A 109 -6.87 -22.71 -7.80
C GLY A 109 -7.32 -21.24 -7.76
N ASP A 110 -6.65 -20.34 -8.47
CA ASP A 110 -7.03 -18.93 -8.53
C ASP A 110 -8.35 -18.77 -9.31
N ARG A 111 -9.37 -18.23 -8.63
CA ARG A 111 -10.71 -18.01 -9.19
C ARG A 111 -10.92 -16.59 -9.74
N SER A 112 -9.88 -15.76 -9.75
CA SER A 112 -9.99 -14.41 -10.32
C SER A 112 -10.35 -14.48 -11.80
N PRO A 113 -11.33 -13.70 -12.27
CA PRO A 113 -11.66 -13.63 -13.69
C PRO A 113 -10.57 -12.94 -14.52
N GLN A 114 -9.69 -12.19 -13.88
CA GLN A 114 -8.62 -11.46 -14.56
C GLN A 114 -7.55 -12.43 -15.07
N ARG A 115 -7.17 -12.27 -16.32
CA ARG A 115 -6.01 -12.95 -16.91
C ARG A 115 -4.79 -12.07 -16.79
N PHE A 116 -3.62 -12.69 -16.68
CA PHE A 116 -2.37 -11.95 -16.63
C PHE A 116 -2.16 -11.15 -17.95
N GLU A 117 -1.84 -9.87 -17.77
CA GLU A 117 -1.42 -8.96 -18.84
C GLU A 117 -0.13 -8.25 -18.39
N ARG A 118 0.73 -7.89 -19.34
CA ARG A 118 2.00 -7.20 -19.04
C ARG A 118 1.78 -5.89 -18.29
N GLY A 119 0.70 -5.17 -18.59
CA GLY A 119 0.33 -3.94 -17.89
C GLY A 119 0.05 -4.12 -16.39
N HIS A 120 -0.18 -5.36 -15.93
CA HIS A 120 -0.30 -5.65 -14.49
C HIS A 120 1.02 -5.47 -13.72
N LEU A 121 2.16 -5.47 -14.41
CA LEU A 121 3.47 -5.23 -13.81
C LEU A 121 3.78 -3.72 -13.68
N ASP A 122 3.08 -2.87 -14.43
CA ASP A 122 3.32 -1.43 -14.44
C ASP A 122 2.88 -0.79 -13.12
N GLY A 123 3.85 -0.25 -12.39
CA GLY A 123 3.57 0.36 -11.08
C GLY A 123 3.18 -0.63 -9.98
N LEU A 124 3.39 -1.93 -10.20
CA LEU A 124 3.19 -2.96 -9.19
C LEU A 124 4.25 -2.81 -8.08
N ALA A 125 3.81 -2.53 -6.88
CA ALA A 125 4.66 -2.29 -5.74
C ALA A 125 4.43 -3.33 -4.63
N VAL A 126 5.47 -3.65 -3.87
CA VAL A 126 5.35 -4.56 -2.73
C VAL A 126 4.63 -3.87 -1.56
N ALA A 127 3.65 -4.57 -0.98
CA ALA A 127 2.96 -4.17 0.24
C ALA A 127 3.51 -4.99 1.42
N GLY A 128 4.72 -4.65 1.82
CA GLY A 128 5.53 -5.36 2.82
C GLY A 128 6.81 -5.93 2.23
N ARG A 129 7.64 -6.50 3.06
CA ARG A 129 8.93 -7.07 2.66
C ARG A 129 9.17 -8.39 3.37
N LEU A 130 9.81 -9.29 2.66
CA LEU A 130 10.46 -10.49 3.21
C LEU A 130 11.94 -10.40 2.87
N ASP A 131 12.77 -10.87 3.76
CA ASP A 131 14.20 -10.96 3.53
C ASP A 131 14.53 -11.96 2.40
N ILE A 132 15.73 -11.88 1.86
CA ILE A 132 16.19 -12.75 0.76
C ILE A 132 16.08 -14.22 1.17
N ASP A 133 16.46 -14.52 2.40
CA ASP A 133 16.46 -15.88 2.96
C ASP A 133 15.10 -16.32 3.51
N SER A 134 14.12 -15.46 3.50
CA SER A 134 12.74 -15.77 3.92
C SER A 134 11.90 -16.21 2.73
N GLN A 135 11.03 -17.20 2.95
CA GLN A 135 10.04 -17.61 1.98
C GLN A 135 8.64 -17.42 2.56
N GLY A 136 7.66 -17.16 1.69
CA GLY A 136 6.26 -17.04 2.12
C GLY A 136 5.49 -15.97 1.39
N LEU A 137 4.36 -15.59 1.97
CA LEU A 137 3.42 -14.65 1.36
C LEU A 137 4.04 -13.27 1.18
N LEU A 138 4.13 -12.83 -0.07
CA LEU A 138 4.44 -11.46 -0.44
C LEU A 138 3.28 -10.91 -1.27
N VAL A 139 2.80 -9.73 -0.90
CA VAL A 139 1.71 -9.04 -1.60
C VAL A 139 2.30 -7.92 -2.44
N LEU A 140 1.95 -7.91 -3.72
CA LEU A 140 2.25 -6.84 -4.65
C LEU A 140 0.95 -6.22 -5.14
N THR A 141 0.89 -4.91 -5.20
CA THR A 141 -0.35 -4.22 -5.58
C THR A 141 -0.09 -2.97 -6.41
N GLN A 142 -1.00 -2.71 -7.36
CA GLN A 142 -1.08 -1.45 -8.08
C GLN A 142 -1.95 -0.43 -7.32
N ASP A 143 -2.61 -0.83 -6.23
CA ASP A 143 -3.49 0.04 -5.45
C ASP A 143 -2.83 0.47 -4.13
N GLY A 144 -2.42 1.74 -4.07
CA GLY A 144 -1.81 2.30 -2.86
C GLY A 144 -2.72 2.29 -1.62
N ARG A 145 -4.04 2.16 -1.79
CA ARG A 145 -4.99 2.01 -0.67
C ARG A 145 -4.83 0.63 -0.03
N VAL A 146 -4.69 -0.41 -0.85
CA VAL A 146 -4.40 -1.77 -0.38
C VAL A 146 -3.06 -1.80 0.36
N ALA A 147 -2.02 -1.21 -0.22
CA ALA A 147 -0.72 -1.11 0.45
C ALA A 147 -0.83 -0.41 1.81
N LYS A 148 -1.54 0.73 1.89
CA LYS A 148 -1.75 1.46 3.14
C LYS A 148 -2.47 0.62 4.19
N LEU A 149 -3.46 -0.17 3.81
CA LEU A 149 -4.19 -1.05 4.74
C LEU A 149 -3.29 -2.17 5.30
N LEU A 150 -2.34 -2.67 4.49
CA LEU A 150 -1.49 -3.79 4.88
C LEU A 150 -0.23 -3.37 5.67
N ILE A 151 0.34 -2.21 5.35
CA ILE A 151 1.64 -1.77 5.88
C ILE A 151 1.67 -0.31 6.36
N GLY A 152 0.52 0.38 6.43
CA GLY A 152 0.46 1.72 6.99
C GLY A 152 0.69 1.73 8.51
N ASP A 153 1.09 2.87 9.05
CA ASP A 153 1.43 3.03 10.47
C ASP A 153 0.28 2.66 11.42
N GLU A 154 -0.95 2.76 10.94
CA GLU A 154 -2.17 2.43 11.71
C GLU A 154 -2.70 1.01 11.42
N THR A 155 -1.95 0.20 10.68
CA THR A 155 -2.42 -1.15 10.34
C THR A 155 -2.51 -2.05 11.57
N ARG A 156 -3.58 -2.84 11.64
CA ARG A 156 -3.75 -3.90 12.64
C ARG A 156 -3.62 -5.29 12.03
N VAL A 157 -3.14 -5.37 10.77
CA VAL A 157 -2.93 -6.65 10.11
C VAL A 157 -1.71 -7.32 10.72
N GLU A 158 -1.95 -8.44 11.38
CA GLU A 158 -0.88 -9.26 11.97
C GLU A 158 -0.12 -10.01 10.87
N LYS A 159 1.18 -10.21 11.12
CA LYS A 159 2.07 -11.00 10.27
C LYS A 159 2.64 -12.12 11.10
N GLU A 160 2.36 -13.35 10.69
CA GLU A 160 2.87 -14.55 11.36
C GLU A 160 4.11 -15.07 10.64
N TYR A 161 5.16 -15.35 11.41
CA TYR A 161 6.40 -15.94 10.94
C TYR A 161 6.64 -17.27 11.67
N LEU A 162 6.81 -18.34 10.91
CA LEU A 162 7.26 -19.63 11.43
C LEU A 162 8.78 -19.70 11.27
N VAL A 163 9.49 -19.61 12.38
CA VAL A 163 10.96 -19.60 12.39
C VAL A 163 11.47 -20.91 12.98
N ARG A 164 12.25 -21.65 12.19
CA ARG A 164 12.98 -22.82 12.69
C ARG A 164 14.28 -22.34 13.29
N VAL A 165 14.50 -22.69 14.55
CA VAL A 165 15.71 -22.32 15.30
C VAL A 165 16.46 -23.57 15.74
N GLU A 166 17.78 -23.47 15.83
CA GLU A 166 18.64 -24.45 16.48
C GLU A 166 19.03 -23.93 17.88
N GLN A 167 18.95 -24.79 18.86
CA GLN A 167 19.34 -24.45 20.22
C GLN A 167 20.78 -24.95 20.52
N LEU A 168 21.53 -24.13 21.22
CA LEU A 168 22.85 -24.47 21.67
C LEU A 168 22.86 -25.57 22.75
N GLN A 169 21.76 -25.74 23.47
CA GLN A 169 21.57 -26.73 24.50
C GLN A 169 20.36 -27.61 24.21
N PRO A 170 20.41 -28.92 24.48
CA PRO A 170 19.26 -29.81 24.32
C PRO A 170 18.08 -29.40 25.22
N GLY A 171 16.89 -29.51 24.70
CA GLY A 171 15.67 -29.28 25.46
C GLY A 171 14.77 -28.16 24.87
N PRO A 172 13.60 -27.85 25.48
CA PRO A 172 12.75 -26.75 25.05
C PRO A 172 13.43 -25.41 25.33
N PRO A 173 13.10 -24.35 24.52
CA PRO A 173 13.62 -23.01 24.77
C PRO A 173 13.25 -22.53 26.18
N PRO A 174 14.21 -21.94 26.94
CA PRO A 174 13.93 -21.42 28.26
C PRO A 174 12.87 -20.32 28.20
N GLU A 175 11.82 -20.41 29.03
CA GLU A 175 10.69 -19.47 29.01
C GLU A 175 11.13 -18.01 29.19
N HIS A 176 12.15 -17.74 29.98
CA HIS A 176 12.66 -16.38 30.16
C HIS A 176 13.24 -15.77 28.87
N GLN A 177 13.80 -16.59 27.97
CA GLN A 177 14.28 -16.14 26.67
C GLN A 177 13.10 -15.85 25.73
N LEU A 178 12.08 -16.70 25.74
CA LEU A 178 10.85 -16.48 24.98
C LEU A 178 10.12 -15.21 25.42
N GLN A 179 10.09 -14.95 26.74
CA GLN A 179 9.49 -13.71 27.28
C GLN A 179 10.25 -12.48 26.79
N ARG A 180 11.57 -12.51 26.73
CA ARG A 180 12.36 -11.40 26.19
C ARG A 180 12.03 -11.14 24.70
N LEU A 181 11.85 -12.18 23.90
CA LEU A 181 11.44 -12.05 22.49
C LEU A 181 10.05 -11.43 22.37
N ARG A 182 9.11 -11.77 23.27
CA ARG A 182 7.74 -11.19 23.29
C ARG A 182 7.74 -9.74 23.71
N HIS A 183 8.62 -9.36 24.64
CA HIS A 183 8.70 -8.00 25.17
C HIS A 183 9.41 -7.03 24.23
N GLY A 184 10.27 -7.53 23.37
CA GLY A 184 11.14 -6.80 22.48
C GLY A 184 12.60 -6.91 22.90
N LEU A 185 13.46 -6.80 21.92
CA LEU A 185 14.91 -6.82 22.09
C LEU A 185 15.48 -5.52 21.54
N GLU A 186 16.47 -4.99 22.26
CA GLU A 186 17.29 -3.92 21.75
C GLU A 186 18.35 -4.53 20.80
N LEU A 187 18.35 -4.10 19.54
CA LEU A 187 19.30 -4.51 18.53
C LEU A 187 20.13 -3.29 18.12
N ASP A 188 21.45 -3.42 18.20
CA ASP A 188 22.42 -2.38 17.79
C ASP A 188 22.18 -0.98 18.39
N GLY A 189 21.65 -0.95 19.63
CA GLY A 189 21.39 0.28 20.37
C GLY A 189 20.15 1.05 19.93
N GLN A 190 19.21 0.37 19.24
CA GLN A 190 17.89 0.88 18.85
C GLN A 190 16.75 0.09 19.48
#